data_c02efeeaee6c1ef4db98552091154e60
#
_entry.id   c02efeeaee6c1ef4db98552091154e60
#
_cell.length_a   1.000
_cell.length_b   1.000
_cell.length_c   1.000
_cell.angle_alpha   90.00
_cell.angle_beta   90.00
_cell.angle_gamma   90.00
#
_symmetry.space_group_name_H-M   'P 1'
#
loop_
_entity.id
_entity.type
_entity.pdbx_description
1 polymer ?
#
loop_
_entity_poly.entity_id
_entity_poly.type
_entity_poly.pdbx_seq_one_letter_code
_entity_poly.pdbx_strand_id
1 'polypeptide(L)'
;MNLPDTAVLIPEIARKLQTHLKAQQIDNPRYVGIHTGGVWVANALLKELDCEDPLGILNVSFYRDDFSRRGLHPQVRPSQLPFDIENQHLVLIDDVLMSGRTIRAALNELFDYGRPASVTLVCLLDLNARELPIRPDIVGATLSLKQNQRVKLTGP
;
A
#
# COMPACT_ATOMS: atom_id res chain seq x y z
N MET A 1 23.52 -7.44 3.68
CA MET A 1 22.17 -7.94 3.33
C MET A 1 21.87 -7.62 1.88
N ASN A 2 21.52 -8.65 1.13
CA ASN A 2 21.11 -8.46 -0.26
C ASN A 2 19.63 -8.12 -0.31
N LEU A 3 19.30 -6.92 -0.78
CA LEU A 3 17.92 -6.50 -0.95
C LEU A 3 17.36 -7.09 -2.25
N PRO A 4 16.10 -7.54 -2.25
CA PRO A 4 15.46 -8.00 -3.47
C PRO A 4 15.34 -6.88 -4.50
N ASP A 5 15.44 -7.24 -5.76
CA ASP A 5 15.28 -6.32 -6.88
C ASP A 5 13.78 -6.11 -7.14
N THR A 6 13.35 -4.86 -7.19
CA THR A 6 11.96 -4.52 -7.49
C THR A 6 11.53 -5.04 -8.86
N ALA A 7 12.45 -5.08 -9.83
CA ALA A 7 12.17 -5.63 -11.16
C ALA A 7 11.81 -7.11 -11.12
N VAL A 8 12.24 -7.84 -10.09
CA VAL A 8 11.87 -9.23 -9.87
C VAL A 8 10.59 -9.34 -9.05
N LEU A 9 10.45 -8.48 -8.04
CA LEU A 9 9.32 -8.55 -7.11
C LEU A 9 7.99 -8.14 -7.74
N ILE A 10 7.99 -7.10 -8.56
CA ILE A 10 6.75 -6.56 -9.13
C ILE A 10 6.00 -7.59 -10.00
N PRO A 11 6.65 -8.28 -10.95
CA PRO A 11 5.96 -9.34 -11.70
C PRO A 11 5.41 -10.45 -10.82
N GLU A 12 6.14 -10.83 -9.78
CA GLU A 12 5.69 -11.88 -8.86
C GLU A 12 4.49 -11.42 -8.04
N ILE A 13 4.50 -10.17 -7.56
CA ILE A 13 3.35 -9.58 -6.87
C ILE A 13 2.13 -9.56 -7.79
N ALA A 14 2.32 -9.15 -9.03
CA ALA A 14 1.23 -9.10 -10.01
C ALA A 14 0.59 -10.47 -10.18
N ARG A 15 1.39 -11.52 -10.33
CA ARG A 15 0.91 -12.88 -10.46
C ARG A 15 0.12 -13.32 -9.22
N LYS A 16 0.68 -13.08 -8.04
CA LYS A 16 0.03 -13.43 -6.76
C LYS A 16 -1.29 -12.68 -6.59
N LEU A 17 -1.30 -11.39 -6.96
CA LEU A 17 -2.50 -10.57 -6.85
C LEU A 17 -3.60 -11.08 -7.78
N GLN A 18 -3.28 -11.38 -9.02
CA GLN A 18 -4.25 -11.93 -9.97
C GLN A 18 -4.85 -13.23 -9.46
N THR A 19 -4.02 -14.11 -8.91
CA THR A 19 -4.47 -15.37 -8.32
C THR A 19 -5.41 -15.12 -7.14
N HIS A 20 -5.05 -14.20 -6.27
CA HIS A 20 -5.84 -13.84 -5.10
C HIS A 20 -7.20 -13.25 -5.49
N LEU A 21 -7.19 -12.30 -6.41
CA LEU A 21 -8.43 -11.66 -6.87
C LEU A 21 -9.38 -12.67 -7.51
N LYS A 22 -8.84 -13.58 -8.30
CA LYS A 22 -9.64 -14.64 -8.93
C LYS A 22 -10.23 -15.58 -7.89
N ALA A 23 -9.43 -15.98 -6.90
CA ALA A 23 -9.90 -16.84 -5.81
C ALA A 23 -11.00 -16.17 -4.98
N GLN A 24 -10.95 -14.87 -4.79
CA GLN A 24 -11.94 -14.09 -4.06
C GLN A 24 -13.11 -13.64 -4.94
N GLN A 25 -13.10 -14.00 -6.24
CA GLN A 25 -14.13 -13.62 -7.21
C GLN A 25 -14.29 -12.10 -7.34
N ILE A 26 -13.16 -11.39 -7.31
CA ILE A 26 -13.11 -9.94 -7.49
C ILE A 26 -12.72 -9.65 -8.95
N ASP A 27 -13.66 -9.10 -9.71
CA ASP A 27 -13.46 -8.88 -11.15
C ASP A 27 -12.97 -7.48 -11.49
N ASN A 28 -13.35 -6.48 -10.71
CA ASN A 28 -13.08 -5.10 -11.05
C ASN A 28 -12.67 -4.30 -9.81
N PRO A 29 -11.48 -4.60 -9.26
CA PRO A 29 -11.01 -3.88 -8.08
C PRO A 29 -10.60 -2.45 -8.41
N ARG A 30 -10.63 -1.57 -7.41
CA ARG A 30 -10.08 -0.23 -7.49
C ARG A 30 -8.73 -0.20 -6.77
N TYR A 31 -7.75 0.43 -7.38
CA TYR A 31 -6.37 0.44 -6.88
C TYR A 31 -6.08 1.75 -6.17
N VAL A 32 -5.49 1.66 -5.00
CA VAL A 32 -5.16 2.81 -4.16
C VAL A 32 -3.73 2.67 -3.67
N GLY A 33 -2.89 3.65 -3.96
CA GLY A 33 -1.52 3.69 -3.48
C GLY A 33 -1.36 4.69 -2.34
N ILE A 34 -0.56 4.34 -1.36
CA ILE A 34 -0.24 5.25 -0.25
C ILE A 34 0.95 6.11 -0.66
N HIS A 35 0.74 7.43 -0.67
CA HIS A 35 1.77 8.38 -1.03
C HIS A 35 2.91 8.34 0.01
N THR A 36 4.17 8.24 -0.40
CA THR A 36 4.75 8.39 -1.73
C THR A 36 5.17 7.04 -2.32
N GLY A 37 5.83 6.20 -1.54
CA GLY A 37 6.39 4.92 -2.03
C GLY A 37 5.34 3.96 -2.52
N GLY A 38 4.18 3.93 -1.88
CA GLY A 38 3.08 3.08 -2.31
C GLY A 38 2.55 3.45 -3.68
N VAL A 39 2.57 4.74 -4.03
CA VAL A 39 2.16 5.18 -5.36
C VAL A 39 3.15 4.70 -6.42
N TRP A 40 4.45 4.74 -6.13
CA TRP A 40 5.46 4.22 -7.04
C TRP A 40 5.27 2.72 -7.30
N VAL A 41 5.05 1.96 -6.22
CA VAL A 41 4.78 0.52 -6.33
C VAL A 41 3.50 0.26 -7.11
N ALA A 42 2.44 1.02 -6.81
CA ALA A 42 1.15 0.88 -7.48
C ALA A 42 1.27 1.14 -8.98
N ASN A 43 1.96 2.19 -9.38
CA ASN A 43 2.17 2.49 -10.79
C ASN A 43 2.93 1.38 -11.51
N ALA A 44 3.97 0.84 -10.88
CA ALA A 44 4.72 -0.28 -11.45
C ALA A 44 3.85 -1.52 -11.56
N LEU A 45 3.02 -1.78 -10.56
CA LEU A 45 2.13 -2.94 -10.54
C LEU A 45 1.05 -2.84 -11.62
N LEU A 46 0.42 -1.67 -11.76
CA LEU A 46 -0.59 -1.45 -12.79
C LEU A 46 -0.01 -1.61 -14.19
N LYS A 47 1.21 -1.14 -14.39
CA LYS A 47 1.92 -1.33 -15.66
C LYS A 47 2.15 -2.81 -15.95
N GLU A 48 2.57 -3.56 -14.93
CA GLU A 48 2.79 -5.00 -15.06
C GLU A 48 1.49 -5.76 -15.37
N LEU A 49 0.38 -5.31 -14.79
CA LEU A 49 -0.94 -5.87 -15.01
C LEU A 49 -1.59 -5.42 -16.32
N ASP A 50 -0.93 -4.51 -17.04
CA ASP A 50 -1.48 -3.88 -18.24
C ASP A 50 -2.85 -3.25 -17.95
N CYS A 51 -2.97 -2.59 -16.83
CA CYS A 51 -4.19 -1.99 -16.32
C CYS A 51 -4.10 -0.47 -16.43
N GLU A 52 -5.07 0.15 -17.08
CA GLU A 52 -5.14 1.58 -17.30
C GLU A 52 -6.17 2.27 -16.39
N ASP A 53 -6.70 1.55 -15.41
CA ASP A 53 -7.66 2.11 -14.47
C ASP A 53 -7.03 3.26 -13.67
N PRO A 54 -7.83 4.26 -13.30
CA PRO A 54 -7.32 5.37 -12.51
C PRO A 54 -6.85 4.89 -11.14
N LEU A 55 -5.71 5.40 -10.69
CA LEU A 55 -5.14 5.10 -9.39
C LEU A 55 -5.62 6.11 -8.36
N GLY A 56 -6.17 5.62 -7.25
CA GLY A 56 -6.42 6.45 -6.09
C GLY A 56 -5.14 6.67 -5.30
N ILE A 57 -4.99 7.84 -4.72
CA ILE A 57 -3.83 8.21 -3.94
C ILE A 57 -4.28 8.63 -2.54
N LEU A 58 -3.77 7.92 -1.54
CA LEU A 58 -4.00 8.27 -0.14
C LEU A 58 -2.80 9.02 0.41
N ASN A 59 -3.05 10.10 1.10
CA ASN A 59 -2.03 10.79 1.83
C ASN A 59 -2.30 10.64 3.33
N VAL A 60 -1.47 9.83 3.99
CA VAL A 60 -1.60 9.54 5.43
C VAL A 60 -0.41 10.05 6.23
N SER A 61 0.39 10.94 5.68
CA SER A 61 1.54 11.52 6.37
C SER A 61 1.15 12.19 7.67
N PHE A 62 -0.09 12.62 7.77
CA PHE A 62 -0.70 13.20 8.95
C PHE A 62 -0.63 12.29 10.19
N TYR A 63 -0.58 10.97 9.99
CA TYR A 63 -0.72 9.97 11.03
C TYR A 63 0.61 9.29 11.37
N ARG A 64 1.73 9.78 10.82
CA ARG A 64 3.05 9.23 11.12
C ARG A 64 3.55 9.76 12.46
N ASP A 65 4.32 8.94 13.17
CA ASP A 65 4.77 9.26 14.52
C ASP A 65 5.56 10.56 14.62
N ASP A 66 6.41 10.82 13.63
CA ASP A 66 7.21 12.04 13.58
C ASP A 66 6.37 13.30 13.34
N PHE A 67 5.17 13.13 12.86
CA PHE A 67 4.26 14.22 12.53
C PHE A 67 3.46 14.69 13.74
N SER A 68 3.05 13.78 14.62
CA SER A 68 2.18 14.08 15.76
C SER A 68 2.78 15.09 16.73
N ARG A 69 4.10 15.21 16.74
CA ARG A 69 4.82 16.10 17.67
C ARG A 69 4.83 17.56 17.23
N ARG A 70 4.45 17.83 15.99
CA ARG A 70 4.54 19.18 15.41
C ARG A 70 3.19 19.80 15.10
N GLY A 71 2.12 19.08 15.35
CA GLY A 71 0.78 19.53 15.01
C GLY A 71 0.52 19.47 13.52
N LEU A 72 -0.46 20.24 13.07
CA LEU A 72 -0.86 20.26 11.68
C LEU A 72 0.22 20.85 10.79
N HIS A 73 0.61 20.08 9.79
CA HIS A 73 1.53 20.57 8.77
C HIS A 73 0.73 21.21 7.62
N PRO A 74 1.01 22.47 7.27
CA PRO A 74 0.20 23.17 6.29
C PRO A 74 0.32 22.63 4.87
N GLN A 75 1.28 21.75 4.60
CA GLN A 75 1.54 21.22 3.27
C GLN A 75 1.01 19.79 3.07
N VAL A 76 0.20 19.29 3.99
CA VAL A 76 -0.43 17.97 3.81
C VAL A 76 -1.39 18.05 2.64
N ARG A 77 -1.15 17.23 1.62
CA ARG A 77 -2.04 17.16 0.47
C ARG A 77 -3.21 16.26 0.78
N PRO A 78 -4.41 16.62 0.34
CA PRO A 78 -5.55 15.72 0.51
C PRO A 78 -5.40 14.47 -0.34
N SER A 79 -6.09 13.42 0.05
CA SER A 79 -6.17 12.20 -0.75
C SER A 79 -6.93 12.49 -2.04
N GLN A 80 -6.59 11.75 -3.11
CA GLN A 80 -7.19 11.89 -4.43
C GLN A 80 -7.76 10.54 -4.84
N LEU A 81 -9.08 10.40 -4.72
CA LEU A 81 -9.77 9.16 -5.03
C LEU A 81 -10.74 9.43 -6.19
N PRO A 82 -10.35 9.06 -7.43
CA PRO A 82 -11.16 9.37 -8.62
C PRO A 82 -12.34 8.41 -8.83
N PHE A 83 -12.71 7.65 -7.83
CA PHE A 83 -13.81 6.69 -7.87
C PHE A 83 -14.47 6.63 -6.49
N ASP A 84 -15.69 6.10 -6.45
CA ASP A 84 -16.39 5.89 -5.20
C ASP A 84 -15.75 4.75 -4.42
N ILE A 85 -15.74 4.86 -3.10
CA ILE A 85 -15.25 3.82 -2.19
C ILE A 85 -16.39 2.87 -1.79
N GLU A 86 -17.61 3.37 -1.72
CA GLU A 86 -18.76 2.61 -1.23
C GLU A 86 -18.97 1.34 -2.04
N ASN A 87 -18.98 0.21 -1.37
CA ASN A 87 -19.21 -1.12 -1.95
C ASN A 87 -18.18 -1.55 -3.01
N GLN A 88 -17.02 -0.90 -3.05
CA GLN A 88 -15.95 -1.26 -3.97
C GLN A 88 -14.96 -2.20 -3.33
N HIS A 89 -14.42 -3.13 -4.11
CA HIS A 89 -13.27 -3.94 -3.71
C HIS A 89 -12.02 -3.12 -3.98
N LEU A 90 -11.24 -2.87 -2.94
CA LEU A 90 -10.05 -2.04 -3.04
C LEU A 90 -8.79 -2.89 -2.94
N VAL A 91 -7.78 -2.53 -3.72
CA VAL A 91 -6.41 -3.05 -3.57
C VAL A 91 -5.58 -1.89 -3.05
N LEU A 92 -5.19 -1.98 -1.78
CA LEU A 92 -4.40 -0.95 -1.11
C LEU A 92 -2.93 -1.34 -1.18
N ILE A 93 -2.10 -0.44 -1.69
CA ILE A 93 -0.71 -0.73 -2.03
C ILE A 93 0.22 0.20 -1.26
N ASP A 94 1.19 -0.39 -0.57
CA ASP A 94 2.26 0.35 0.10
C ASP A 94 3.63 -0.26 -0.26
N ASP A 95 4.68 0.48 0.01
CA ASP A 95 6.04 0.02 -0.27
C ASP A 95 6.56 -0.91 0.83
N VAL A 96 6.54 -0.46 2.07
CA VAL A 96 7.15 -1.17 3.20
C VAL A 96 6.18 -1.24 4.36
N LEU A 97 5.92 -2.46 4.83
CA LEU A 97 5.12 -2.69 6.03
C LEU A 97 6.05 -2.90 7.22
N MET A 98 5.92 -2.06 8.23
CA MET A 98 6.67 -2.19 9.49
C MET A 98 5.71 -2.51 10.64
N SER A 99 5.30 -1.49 11.38
CA SER A 99 4.44 -1.65 12.56
C SER A 99 2.97 -1.96 12.22
N GLY A 100 2.52 -1.54 11.06
CA GLY A 100 1.13 -1.58 10.65
C GLY A 100 0.39 -0.26 10.88
N ARG A 101 1.04 0.73 11.49
CA ARG A 101 0.38 1.99 11.85
C ARG A 101 0.00 2.82 10.62
N THR A 102 0.85 2.83 9.60
CA THR A 102 0.52 3.52 8.34
C THR A 102 -0.70 2.88 7.68
N ILE A 103 -0.78 1.57 7.67
CA ILE A 103 -1.93 0.86 7.09
C ILE A 103 -3.20 1.13 7.87
N ARG A 104 -3.12 1.12 9.20
CA ARG A 104 -4.27 1.46 10.02
C ARG A 104 -4.79 2.87 9.70
N ALA A 105 -3.88 3.84 9.57
CA ALA A 105 -4.25 5.21 9.20
C ALA A 105 -4.87 5.26 7.81
N ALA A 106 -4.32 4.49 6.86
CA ALA A 106 -4.86 4.41 5.51
C ALA A 106 -6.28 3.84 5.52
N LEU A 107 -6.54 2.81 6.31
CA LEU A 107 -7.87 2.24 6.44
C LEU A 107 -8.85 3.27 7.02
N ASN A 108 -8.45 4.00 8.06
CA ASN A 108 -9.27 5.06 8.63
C ASN A 108 -9.65 6.10 7.57
N GLU A 109 -8.66 6.54 6.79
CA GLU A 109 -8.89 7.52 5.72
C GLU A 109 -9.86 6.98 4.67
N LEU A 110 -9.68 5.75 4.24
CA LEU A 110 -10.57 5.13 3.25
C LEU A 110 -12.02 5.05 3.76
N PHE A 111 -12.20 4.67 5.01
CA PHE A 111 -13.54 4.53 5.59
C PHE A 111 -14.23 5.88 5.78
N ASP A 112 -13.50 6.99 5.79
CA ASP A 112 -14.09 8.32 5.78
C ASP A 112 -14.78 8.65 4.44
N TYR A 113 -14.37 7.97 3.36
CA TYR A 113 -14.95 8.17 2.02
C TYR A 113 -16.08 7.21 1.70
N GLY A 114 -16.28 6.17 2.50
CA GLY A 114 -17.31 5.18 2.27
C GLY A 114 -16.96 3.85 2.89
N ARG A 115 -17.84 2.88 2.74
CA ARG A 115 -17.63 1.52 3.25
C ARG A 115 -17.21 0.62 2.09
N PRO A 116 -15.91 0.25 1.99
CA PRO A 116 -15.48 -0.68 0.95
C PRO A 116 -16.12 -2.06 1.15
N ALA A 117 -16.32 -2.77 0.05
CA ALA A 117 -16.75 -4.17 0.10
C ALA A 117 -15.64 -5.07 0.65
N SER A 118 -14.40 -4.77 0.28
CA SER A 118 -13.21 -5.43 0.82
C SER A 118 -11.99 -4.57 0.59
N VAL A 119 -10.92 -4.86 1.33
CA VAL A 119 -9.61 -4.24 1.12
C VAL A 119 -8.57 -5.36 1.07
N THR A 120 -7.87 -5.47 -0.05
CA THR A 120 -6.74 -6.37 -0.22
C THR A 120 -5.48 -5.56 -0.04
N LEU A 121 -4.60 -5.98 0.88
CA LEU A 121 -3.36 -5.26 1.17
C LEU A 121 -2.20 -5.87 0.41
N VAL A 122 -1.50 -5.03 -0.35
CA VAL A 122 -0.31 -5.41 -1.12
C VAL A 122 0.86 -4.56 -0.64
N CYS A 123 1.95 -5.21 -0.26
CA CYS A 123 3.18 -4.53 0.14
C CYS A 123 4.36 -5.09 -0.65
N LEU A 124 5.29 -4.21 -1.03
CA LEU A 124 6.51 -4.65 -1.69
C LEU A 124 7.37 -5.45 -0.71
N LEU A 125 7.56 -4.92 0.49
CA LEU A 125 8.37 -5.53 1.54
C LEU A 125 7.62 -5.55 2.86
N ASP A 126 7.78 -6.64 3.61
CA ASP A 126 7.33 -6.78 5.00
C ASP A 126 8.58 -6.93 5.87
N LEU A 127 8.78 -6.00 6.80
CA LEU A 127 9.96 -6.01 7.67
C LEU A 127 9.77 -6.85 8.93
N ASN A 128 8.64 -7.51 9.07
CA ASN A 128 8.34 -8.40 10.18
C ASN A 128 8.50 -7.72 11.56
N ALA A 129 8.10 -6.46 11.63
CA ALA A 129 8.24 -5.63 12.84
C ALA A 129 6.89 -5.11 13.31
N ARG A 130 5.87 -5.94 13.23
CA ARG A 130 4.50 -5.54 13.53
C ARG A 130 4.27 -5.19 14.99
N GLU A 131 3.54 -4.12 15.20
CA GLU A 131 2.98 -3.73 16.49
C GLU A 131 1.46 -3.86 16.50
N LEU A 132 0.83 -3.91 15.32
CA LEU A 132 -0.62 -4.06 15.17
C LEU A 132 -0.92 -5.35 14.39
N PRO A 133 -2.12 -5.93 14.56
CA PRO A 133 -2.48 -7.18 13.88
C PRO A 133 -2.89 -6.93 12.42
N ILE A 134 -1.98 -6.40 11.64
CA ILE A 134 -2.16 -6.10 10.22
C ILE A 134 -1.18 -6.93 9.43
N ARG A 135 -1.69 -7.67 8.44
CA ARG A 135 -0.87 -8.52 7.58
C ARG A 135 -1.18 -8.24 6.11
N PRO A 136 -0.18 -8.25 5.24
CA PRO A 136 -0.44 -8.15 3.81
C PRO A 136 -1.05 -9.43 3.27
N ASP A 137 -1.97 -9.29 2.31
CA ASP A 137 -2.47 -10.43 1.56
C ASP A 137 -1.45 -10.89 0.53
N ILE A 138 -0.75 -9.92 -0.06
CA ILE A 138 0.32 -10.19 -1.02
C ILE A 138 1.54 -9.38 -0.61
N VAL A 139 2.71 -10.03 -0.62
CA VAL A 139 3.97 -9.38 -0.29
C VAL A 139 5.05 -9.85 -1.26
N GLY A 140 5.93 -8.92 -1.66
CA GLY A 140 7.06 -9.25 -2.53
C GLY A 140 8.12 -10.05 -1.80
N ALA A 141 8.56 -9.56 -0.65
CA ALA A 141 9.55 -10.26 0.17
C ALA A 141 9.39 -9.86 1.63
N THR A 142 9.75 -10.79 2.52
CA THR A 142 9.79 -10.52 3.96
C THR A 142 11.26 -10.46 4.38
N LEU A 143 11.62 -9.40 5.09
CA LEU A 143 12.97 -9.16 5.56
C LEU A 143 12.94 -8.91 7.07
N SER A 144 13.97 -9.42 7.76
CA SER A 144 14.19 -9.09 9.18
C SER A 144 15.39 -8.17 9.28
N LEU A 145 15.18 -6.92 9.68
CA LEU A 145 16.25 -5.95 9.80
C LEU A 145 16.90 -6.04 11.18
N LYS A 146 18.22 -5.81 11.22
CA LYS A 146 18.94 -5.62 12.48
C LYS A 146 18.56 -4.27 13.08
N GLN A 147 18.88 -4.09 14.37
CA GLN A 147 18.45 -2.96 15.18
C GLN A 147 18.69 -1.59 14.53
N ASN A 148 19.78 -1.41 13.80
CA ASN A 148 20.14 -0.13 13.20
C ASN A 148 19.94 -0.08 11.69
N GLN A 149 19.26 -1.08 11.11
CA GLN A 149 19.04 -1.12 9.67
C GLN A 149 17.71 -0.51 9.31
N ARG A 150 17.67 0.13 8.16
CA ARG A 150 16.45 0.69 7.60
C ARG A 150 16.39 0.40 6.10
N VAL A 151 15.18 0.32 5.58
CA VAL A 151 14.95 0.16 4.16
C VAL A 151 14.18 1.38 3.67
N LYS A 152 14.62 1.92 2.55
CA LYS A 152 13.93 3.04 1.91
C LYS A 152 13.82 2.75 0.43
N LEU A 153 12.63 2.90 -0.11
CA LEU A 153 12.39 2.84 -1.54
C LEU A 153 12.65 4.23 -2.12
N THR A 154 13.52 4.28 -3.11
CA THR A 154 13.75 5.49 -3.88
C THR A 154 13.16 5.29 -5.27
N GLY A 155 12.50 6.29 -5.78
CA GLY A 155 11.85 6.20 -7.04
C GLY A 155 11.49 7.54 -7.60
N PRO A 156 10.70 7.52 -8.65
CA PRO A 156 10.31 6.43 -9.55
C PRO A 156 11.37 6.06 -10.52
#